data_cca59a6fa145489257da5402057d9661
#
_entry.id   cca59a6fa145489257da5402057d9661
#
_cell.length_a   1.000
_cell.length_b   1.000
_cell.length_c   1.000
_cell.angle_alpha   90.00
_cell.angle_beta   90.00
_cell.angle_gamma   90.00
#
_symmetry.space_group_name_H-M   'P 1'
#
loop_
_entity.id
_entity.type
_entity.pdbx_description
1 polymer ?
#
loop_
_entity_poly.entity_id
_entity_poly.type
_entity_poly.pdbx_seq_one_letter_code
_entity_poly.pdbx_strand_id
1 'polypeptide(L)'
;MARDKRRKVRHRGRRKKTGFASWSIGKKIGAILGGTFLTVAVIGGVIVASKMNKLETVSLDTDKLNISDEVQHEEGYTNIALFGLDSRENDLGKGNRSDTIMIASLNNDTKEVKLVSIYRDTLLQLDDGSYNKANAAYSFGGPEGAISLINKNLDMNIEKYVTVNFNALVDVIDAVGGLDLELTHDEVVHMNNYCVETSKVTGKDYEKIEPEVEGTYHLNGVQAVSFSRIRYTEGGDFKRAERQRLVLQKIADKAQNMSVGTVNKIIDSVFPQISTNFTLTEMIGYAKNLTKYKLGDSIGFPSENTTDMLNNVGSVVIPNTLSSNVTEVHQFLFGNDGYSVSGTVSDIENGISEKASDKAKEGTTIEDDEVPGTKKYSPDIKNSNSSGQTTNRTGTTNRTGTTNRTGTTNRTGNETTSGTTGGT
;
A
#
# COMPACT_ATOMS: atom_id res chain seq x y z
N MET A 1 -81.85 74.17 3.40
CA MET A 1 -81.77 72.81 2.86
C MET A 1 -80.29 72.43 2.69
N ALA A 2 -79.73 71.74 3.65
CA ALA A 2 -78.29 71.30 3.61
C ALA A 2 -78.25 69.79 3.30
N ARG A 3 -77.59 69.39 2.24
CA ARG A 3 -77.40 68.03 1.85
C ARG A 3 -76.13 67.47 2.50
N ASP A 4 -76.33 66.54 3.42
CA ASP A 4 -75.30 65.78 4.10
C ASP A 4 -74.63 64.75 3.10
N LYS A 5 -73.35 64.91 2.80
CA LYS A 5 -72.57 63.97 1.99
C LYS A 5 -71.82 62.99 2.90
N ARG A 6 -72.43 61.85 3.21
CA ARG A 6 -71.75 60.74 3.91
C ARG A 6 -70.66 60.14 3.03
N ARG A 7 -69.41 60.34 3.44
CA ARG A 7 -68.22 59.69 2.88
C ARG A 7 -68.16 58.19 3.25
N LYS A 8 -68.35 57.28 2.32
CA LYS A 8 -68.11 55.81 2.52
C LYS A 8 -66.60 55.57 2.64
N VAL A 9 -66.16 55.20 3.85
CA VAL A 9 -64.84 54.72 4.09
C VAL A 9 -64.72 53.28 3.55
N ARG A 10 -63.96 53.10 2.49
CA ARG A 10 -63.59 51.74 1.96
C ARG A 10 -62.56 51.11 2.88
N HIS A 11 -62.94 50.14 3.73
CA HIS A 11 -62.01 49.25 4.40
C HIS A 11 -61.29 48.39 3.41
N ARG A 12 -60.03 48.70 3.18
CA ARG A 12 -59.10 47.82 2.39
C ARG A 12 -58.82 46.61 3.28
N GLY A 13 -59.46 45.46 3.01
CA GLY A 13 -59.20 44.20 3.67
C GLY A 13 -57.75 43.82 3.46
N ARG A 14 -56.98 43.74 4.55
CA ARG A 14 -55.61 43.26 4.59
C ARG A 14 -55.63 41.79 4.23
N ARG A 15 -55.22 41.42 3.00
CA ARG A 15 -55.01 40.00 2.58
C ARG A 15 -54.03 39.38 3.55
N LYS A 16 -54.46 38.39 4.34
CA LYS A 16 -53.59 37.58 5.18
C LYS A 16 -52.59 36.84 4.25
N LYS A 17 -51.28 37.10 4.41
CA LYS A 17 -50.25 36.34 3.74
C LYS A 17 -50.27 34.90 4.26
N THR A 18 -50.57 33.93 3.43
CA THR A 18 -50.60 32.50 3.74
C THR A 18 -49.41 31.82 3.10
N GLY A 19 -48.90 30.74 3.71
CA GLY A 19 -47.76 29.99 3.19
C GLY A 19 -46.39 30.60 3.57
N PHE A 20 -45.36 30.28 2.81
CA PHE A 20 -43.95 30.70 3.04
C PHE A 20 -43.78 32.20 3.25
N ALA A 21 -44.64 33.00 2.59
CA ALA A 21 -44.64 34.47 2.74
C ALA A 21 -45.00 34.97 4.17
N SER A 22 -45.67 34.17 4.97
CA SER A 22 -46.09 34.52 6.34
C SER A 22 -45.08 34.12 7.41
N TRP A 23 -44.05 33.39 7.07
CA TRP A 23 -43.05 32.92 8.02
C TRP A 23 -42.15 34.05 8.49
N SER A 24 -41.70 33.98 9.75
CA SER A 24 -40.67 34.88 10.28
C SER A 24 -39.36 34.69 9.51
N ILE A 25 -38.50 35.70 9.50
CA ILE A 25 -37.22 35.68 8.81
C ILE A 25 -36.38 34.47 9.27
N GLY A 26 -36.37 34.17 10.58
CA GLY A 26 -35.67 33.00 11.12
C GLY A 26 -36.19 31.66 10.58
N LYS A 27 -37.54 31.50 10.45
CA LYS A 27 -38.13 30.31 9.86
C LYS A 27 -37.83 30.16 8.35
N LYS A 28 -37.74 31.29 7.62
CA LYS A 28 -37.33 31.29 6.22
C LYS A 28 -35.88 30.89 6.02
N ILE A 29 -35.00 31.46 6.85
CA ILE A 29 -33.57 31.11 6.85
C ILE A 29 -33.41 29.63 7.21
N GLY A 30 -34.08 29.14 8.25
CA GLY A 30 -34.04 27.73 8.64
C GLY A 30 -34.56 26.77 7.55
N ALA A 31 -35.64 27.15 6.84
CA ALA A 31 -36.15 26.33 5.72
C ALA A 31 -35.24 26.35 4.49
N ILE A 32 -34.58 27.48 4.20
CA ILE A 32 -33.62 27.59 3.11
C ILE A 32 -32.35 26.78 3.44
N LEU A 33 -31.80 26.94 4.66
CA LEU A 33 -30.62 26.18 5.10
C LEU A 33 -30.89 24.68 5.20
N GLY A 34 -32.07 24.29 5.72
CA GLY A 34 -32.48 22.88 5.77
C GLY A 34 -32.71 22.30 4.38
N GLY A 35 -33.33 23.05 3.47
CA GLY A 35 -33.52 22.63 2.08
C GLY A 35 -32.24 22.52 1.31
N THR A 36 -31.28 23.46 1.46
CA THR A 36 -29.95 23.39 0.84
C THR A 36 -29.14 22.28 1.42
N PHE A 37 -29.15 22.05 2.73
CA PHE A 37 -28.46 20.92 3.36
C PHE A 37 -29.00 19.58 2.85
N LEU A 38 -30.32 19.41 2.76
CA LEU A 38 -30.96 18.20 2.25
C LEU A 38 -30.63 17.98 0.78
N THR A 39 -30.62 19.05 -0.03
CA THR A 39 -30.27 18.97 -1.46
C THR A 39 -28.80 18.59 -1.66
N VAL A 40 -27.89 19.19 -0.86
CA VAL A 40 -26.46 18.86 -0.88
C VAL A 40 -26.23 17.42 -0.42
N ALA A 41 -26.95 16.96 0.62
CA ALA A 41 -26.86 15.58 1.08
C ALA A 41 -27.38 14.55 0.04
N VAL A 42 -28.49 14.87 -0.64
CA VAL A 42 -29.06 14.02 -1.71
C VAL A 42 -28.14 14.03 -2.92
N ILE A 43 -27.66 15.19 -3.36
CA ILE A 43 -26.72 15.28 -4.49
C ILE A 43 -25.40 14.56 -4.15
N GLY A 44 -24.87 14.75 -2.95
CA GLY A 44 -23.69 14.05 -2.46
C GLY A 44 -23.90 12.53 -2.48
N GLY A 45 -25.01 12.04 -1.97
CA GLY A 45 -25.36 10.62 -1.96
C GLY A 45 -25.51 10.03 -3.37
N VAL A 46 -26.14 10.74 -4.30
CA VAL A 46 -26.28 10.31 -5.70
C VAL A 46 -24.92 10.30 -6.42
N ILE A 47 -24.05 11.29 -6.19
CA ILE A 47 -22.71 11.34 -6.76
C ILE A 47 -21.89 10.16 -6.27
N VAL A 48 -21.89 9.90 -4.95
CA VAL A 48 -21.15 8.76 -4.40
C VAL A 48 -21.72 7.44 -4.90
N ALA A 49 -23.05 7.27 -4.92
CA ALA A 49 -23.69 6.06 -5.45
C ALA A 49 -23.37 5.81 -6.94
N SER A 50 -23.34 6.86 -7.77
CA SER A 50 -22.98 6.73 -9.19
C SER A 50 -21.52 6.33 -9.42
N LYS A 51 -20.65 6.60 -8.46
CA LYS A 51 -19.22 6.29 -8.53
C LYS A 51 -18.86 4.92 -7.97
N MET A 52 -19.72 4.36 -7.11
CA MET A 52 -19.55 3.00 -6.59
C MET A 52 -19.56 1.91 -7.66
N ASN A 53 -20.23 2.13 -8.80
CA ASN A 53 -20.16 1.21 -9.94
C ASN A 53 -18.74 1.09 -10.55
N LYS A 54 -17.80 1.94 -10.14
CA LYS A 54 -16.38 1.90 -10.54
C LYS A 54 -15.51 1.10 -9.58
N LEU A 55 -16.02 0.79 -8.39
CA LEU A 55 -15.30 0.08 -7.35
C LEU A 55 -15.52 -1.42 -7.52
N GLU A 56 -14.44 -2.18 -7.51
CA GLU A 56 -14.52 -3.63 -7.44
C GLU A 56 -14.85 -4.05 -6.00
N THR A 57 -16.11 -4.37 -5.76
CA THR A 57 -16.56 -4.89 -4.47
C THR A 57 -16.65 -6.41 -4.52
N VAL A 58 -15.85 -7.08 -3.69
CA VAL A 58 -15.83 -8.53 -3.56
C VAL A 58 -16.38 -8.88 -2.18
N SER A 59 -17.47 -9.68 -2.16
CA SER A 59 -17.96 -10.22 -0.89
C SER A 59 -17.04 -11.32 -0.40
N LEU A 60 -16.68 -11.28 0.87
CA LEU A 60 -15.94 -12.36 1.53
C LEU A 60 -16.91 -13.36 2.18
N ASP A 61 -16.49 -14.60 2.20
CA ASP A 61 -17.14 -15.64 2.97
C ASP A 61 -16.59 -15.60 4.42
N THR A 62 -17.36 -15.06 5.35
CA THR A 62 -16.92 -14.85 6.73
C THR A 62 -16.54 -16.16 7.42
N ASP A 63 -17.17 -17.28 7.04
CA ASP A 63 -16.88 -18.60 7.62
C ASP A 63 -15.47 -19.12 7.25
N LYS A 64 -14.83 -18.49 6.23
CA LYS A 64 -13.47 -18.82 5.78
C LYS A 64 -12.39 -17.86 6.30
N LEU A 65 -12.75 -16.90 7.11
CA LEU A 65 -11.77 -15.90 7.59
C LEU A 65 -10.96 -16.38 8.79
N ASN A 66 -11.20 -17.58 9.29
CA ASN A 66 -10.46 -18.19 10.42
C ASN A 66 -10.35 -17.25 11.66
N ILE A 67 -11.44 -16.54 11.97
CA ILE A 67 -11.55 -15.78 13.22
C ILE A 67 -11.67 -16.77 14.37
N SER A 68 -10.79 -16.69 15.36
CA SER A 68 -10.74 -17.62 16.47
C SER A 68 -11.84 -17.31 17.48
N ASP A 69 -12.58 -18.35 17.90
CA ASP A 69 -13.51 -18.31 19.04
C ASP A 69 -12.79 -18.57 20.38
N GLU A 70 -11.50 -18.93 20.34
CA GLU A 70 -10.70 -19.26 21.54
C GLU A 70 -10.28 -18.01 22.31
N VAL A 71 -10.24 -16.84 21.65
CA VAL A 71 -9.82 -15.58 22.25
C VAL A 71 -10.96 -14.58 22.27
N GLN A 72 -11.00 -13.76 23.32
CA GLN A 72 -11.92 -12.62 23.36
C GLN A 72 -11.34 -11.46 22.55
N HIS A 73 -12.02 -11.12 21.46
CA HIS A 73 -11.62 -9.96 20.64
C HIS A 73 -12.02 -8.66 21.31
N GLU A 74 -11.12 -7.66 21.23
CA GLU A 74 -11.35 -6.33 21.80
C GLU A 74 -12.48 -5.59 21.09
N GLU A 75 -13.47 -5.13 21.88
CA GLU A 75 -14.55 -4.28 21.38
C GLU A 75 -14.10 -2.83 21.17
N GLY A 76 -14.83 -2.10 20.35
CA GLY A 76 -14.54 -0.67 20.11
C GLY A 76 -13.46 -0.42 19.05
N TYR A 77 -12.96 -1.44 18.40
CA TYR A 77 -11.99 -1.34 17.32
C TYR A 77 -12.58 -1.82 15.99
N THR A 78 -12.07 -1.26 14.89
CA THR A 78 -12.33 -1.76 13.54
C THR A 78 -11.00 -2.09 12.89
N ASN A 79 -10.76 -3.40 12.66
CA ASN A 79 -9.54 -3.90 12.08
C ASN A 79 -9.72 -4.10 10.56
N ILE A 80 -8.81 -3.54 9.77
CA ILE A 80 -8.87 -3.51 8.30
C ILE A 80 -7.54 -4.05 7.77
N ALA A 81 -7.60 -5.03 6.87
CA ALA A 81 -6.43 -5.48 6.14
C ALA A 81 -6.17 -4.56 4.93
N LEU A 82 -4.94 -4.10 4.78
CA LEU A 82 -4.47 -3.30 3.66
C LEU A 82 -3.46 -4.09 2.86
N PHE A 83 -3.73 -4.28 1.56
CA PHE A 83 -2.86 -5.01 0.65
C PHE A 83 -2.39 -4.10 -0.48
N GLY A 84 -1.09 -4.13 -0.75
CA GLY A 84 -0.48 -3.48 -1.91
C GLY A 84 0.04 -4.53 -2.88
N LEU A 85 -0.44 -4.51 -4.13
CA LEU A 85 -0.07 -5.46 -5.16
C LEU A 85 0.85 -4.83 -6.20
N ASP A 86 1.85 -5.58 -6.65
CA ASP A 86 2.60 -5.27 -7.87
C ASP A 86 1.84 -5.83 -9.08
N SER A 87 0.65 -5.29 -9.33
CA SER A 87 -0.17 -5.68 -10.49
C SER A 87 0.02 -4.69 -11.64
N ARG A 88 0.37 -5.22 -12.82
CA ARG A 88 0.62 -4.43 -14.03
C ARG A 88 -0.64 -4.19 -14.87
N GLU A 89 -1.69 -5.00 -14.68
CA GLU A 89 -2.89 -5.02 -15.52
C GLU A 89 -4.18 -4.62 -14.79
N ASN A 90 -4.09 -3.93 -13.64
CA ASN A 90 -5.21 -3.65 -12.72
C ASN A 90 -5.96 -4.92 -12.26
N ASP A 91 -5.34 -6.09 -12.37
CA ASP A 91 -5.87 -7.31 -11.79
C ASP A 91 -5.52 -7.34 -10.29
N LEU A 92 -6.54 -7.19 -9.45
CA LEU A 92 -6.41 -7.21 -7.99
C LEU A 92 -6.84 -8.56 -7.38
N GLY A 93 -7.03 -9.57 -8.22
CA GLY A 93 -7.44 -10.91 -7.83
C GLY A 93 -6.29 -11.85 -7.44
N LYS A 94 -6.63 -13.13 -7.39
CA LYS A 94 -5.69 -14.23 -7.16
C LYS A 94 -4.60 -14.26 -8.23
N GLY A 95 -3.43 -14.83 -7.90
CA GLY A 95 -2.27 -14.90 -8.79
C GLY A 95 -1.25 -13.79 -8.53
N ASN A 96 -1.65 -12.70 -7.89
CA ASN A 96 -0.76 -11.60 -7.52
C ASN A 96 -0.25 -11.78 -6.08
N ARG A 97 1.02 -11.46 -5.84
CA ARG A 97 1.58 -11.43 -4.48
C ARG A 97 1.33 -10.06 -3.86
N SER A 98 0.98 -10.04 -2.57
CA SER A 98 0.88 -8.81 -1.80
C SER A 98 2.27 -8.38 -1.31
N ASP A 99 2.86 -7.38 -1.96
CA ASP A 99 4.16 -6.83 -1.57
C ASP A 99 4.08 -5.93 -0.34
N THR A 100 2.87 -5.48 -0.01
CA THR A 100 2.53 -4.78 1.22
C THR A 100 1.39 -5.51 1.91
N ILE A 101 1.55 -5.83 3.19
CA ILE A 101 0.54 -6.45 4.04
C ILE A 101 0.52 -5.64 5.33
N MET A 102 -0.61 -4.99 5.63
CA MET A 102 -0.74 -4.20 6.86
C MET A 102 -2.09 -4.43 7.52
N ILE A 103 -2.12 -4.31 8.84
CA ILE A 103 -3.32 -4.20 9.65
C ILE A 103 -3.46 -2.74 10.03
N ALA A 104 -4.60 -2.12 9.70
CA ALA A 104 -5.01 -0.83 10.22
C ALA A 104 -6.08 -1.04 11.28
N SER A 105 -5.77 -0.72 12.53
CA SER A 105 -6.72 -0.82 13.65
C SER A 105 -7.20 0.57 14.03
N LEU A 106 -8.47 0.82 13.78
CA LEU A 106 -9.14 2.07 14.14
C LEU A 106 -9.81 1.92 15.51
N ASN A 107 -9.38 2.71 16.47
CA ASN A 107 -10.12 2.90 17.70
C ASN A 107 -11.37 3.79 17.41
N ASN A 108 -12.55 3.22 17.60
CA ASN A 108 -13.82 3.88 17.22
C ASN A 108 -14.19 5.06 18.12
N ASP A 109 -13.60 5.18 19.32
CA ASP A 109 -13.85 6.29 20.25
C ASP A 109 -12.87 7.43 20.01
N THR A 110 -11.57 7.15 20.05
CA THR A 110 -10.51 8.18 19.91
C THR A 110 -10.28 8.61 18.47
N LYS A 111 -10.70 7.82 17.49
CA LYS A 111 -10.45 7.98 16.05
C LYS A 111 -8.96 7.86 15.67
N GLU A 112 -8.16 7.28 16.53
CA GLU A 112 -6.78 6.94 16.25
C GLU A 112 -6.69 5.65 15.44
N VAL A 113 -5.81 5.63 14.45
CA VAL A 113 -5.51 4.45 13.62
C VAL A 113 -4.08 4.05 13.88
N LYS A 114 -3.85 2.84 14.37
CA LYS A 114 -2.53 2.25 14.50
C LYS A 114 -2.27 1.27 13.35
N LEU A 115 -1.01 1.15 12.92
CA LEU A 115 -0.62 0.27 11.82
C LEU A 115 0.35 -0.81 12.28
N VAL A 116 0.11 -2.04 11.83
CA VAL A 116 1.06 -3.15 11.92
C VAL A 116 1.42 -3.61 10.51
N SER A 117 2.70 -3.52 10.12
CA SER A 117 3.18 -4.04 8.84
C SER A 117 3.65 -5.48 9.02
N ILE A 118 3.01 -6.44 8.39
CA ILE A 118 3.48 -7.81 8.31
C ILE A 118 4.51 -7.90 7.20
N TYR A 119 5.74 -8.30 7.53
CA TYR A 119 6.77 -8.47 6.51
C TYR A 119 6.37 -9.57 5.55
N ARG A 120 6.41 -9.28 4.26
CA ARG A 120 5.85 -10.15 3.21
C ARG A 120 6.45 -11.56 3.19
N ASP A 121 7.72 -11.67 3.59
CA ASP A 121 8.47 -12.94 3.61
C ASP A 121 8.40 -13.67 4.96
N THR A 122 7.53 -13.22 5.89
CA THR A 122 7.31 -13.88 7.18
C THR A 122 6.76 -15.29 6.96
N LEU A 123 7.40 -16.28 7.59
CA LEU A 123 6.98 -17.68 7.56
C LEU A 123 5.75 -17.85 8.44
N LEU A 124 4.61 -18.13 7.83
CA LEU A 124 3.31 -18.32 8.50
C LEU A 124 2.58 -19.52 7.91
N GLN A 125 1.57 -20.02 8.64
CA GLN A 125 0.75 -21.13 8.19
C GLN A 125 -0.38 -20.66 7.26
N LEU A 126 -0.49 -21.23 6.08
CA LEU A 126 -1.58 -21.03 5.13
C LEU A 126 -2.85 -21.81 5.53
N ASP A 127 -3.96 -21.59 4.82
CA ASP A 127 -5.25 -22.26 5.08
C ASP A 127 -5.19 -23.77 4.91
N ASP A 128 -4.37 -24.26 3.99
CA ASP A 128 -4.16 -25.69 3.74
C ASP A 128 -3.25 -26.39 4.78
N GLY A 129 -2.81 -25.64 5.79
CA GLY A 129 -1.91 -26.14 6.84
C GLY A 129 -0.42 -26.11 6.46
N SER A 130 -0.07 -25.79 5.22
CA SER A 130 1.33 -25.63 4.80
C SER A 130 1.94 -24.33 5.32
N TYR A 131 3.28 -24.27 5.41
CA TYR A 131 4.02 -23.10 5.84
C TYR A 131 4.69 -22.42 4.64
N ASN A 132 4.43 -21.13 4.46
CA ASN A 132 4.99 -20.34 3.35
C ASN A 132 5.15 -18.88 3.77
N LYS A 133 5.68 -18.06 2.87
CA LYS A 133 5.75 -16.60 3.02
C LYS A 133 4.34 -16.01 3.13
N ALA A 134 4.14 -15.04 4.00
CA ALA A 134 2.84 -14.39 4.20
C ALA A 134 2.21 -13.87 2.89
N ASN A 135 3.04 -13.35 1.96
CA ASN A 135 2.55 -12.83 0.67
C ASN A 135 1.99 -13.91 -0.27
N ALA A 136 2.30 -15.17 -0.04
CA ALA A 136 1.77 -16.29 -0.83
C ALA A 136 0.26 -16.48 -0.60
N ALA A 137 -0.25 -16.16 0.58
CA ALA A 137 -1.68 -16.31 0.89
C ALA A 137 -2.58 -15.51 -0.06
N TYR A 138 -2.17 -14.27 -0.40
CA TYR A 138 -2.93 -13.47 -1.38
C TYR A 138 -2.88 -14.10 -2.78
N SER A 139 -1.73 -14.62 -3.20
CA SER A 139 -1.59 -15.27 -4.51
C SER A 139 -2.49 -16.50 -4.64
N PHE A 140 -2.64 -17.30 -3.58
CA PHE A 140 -3.46 -18.51 -3.60
C PHE A 140 -4.94 -18.24 -3.34
N GLY A 141 -5.26 -17.43 -2.34
CA GLY A 141 -6.61 -17.20 -1.85
C GLY A 141 -7.21 -15.83 -2.18
N GLY A 142 -6.43 -14.90 -2.77
CA GLY A 142 -6.86 -13.51 -2.91
C GLY A 142 -6.97 -12.80 -1.55
N PRO A 143 -7.82 -11.77 -1.45
CA PRO A 143 -8.00 -11.07 -0.18
C PRO A 143 -8.54 -11.95 0.93
N GLU A 144 -9.44 -12.90 0.63
CA GLU A 144 -10.00 -13.86 1.60
C GLU A 144 -8.90 -14.71 2.24
N GLY A 145 -8.03 -15.34 1.42
CA GLY A 145 -6.94 -16.17 1.95
C GLY A 145 -5.89 -15.36 2.71
N ALA A 146 -5.64 -14.11 2.30
CA ALA A 146 -4.69 -13.24 3.01
C ALA A 146 -5.24 -12.75 4.36
N ILE A 147 -6.54 -12.45 4.46
CA ILE A 147 -7.20 -12.11 5.73
C ILE A 147 -7.21 -13.33 6.65
N SER A 148 -7.60 -14.48 6.11
CA SER A 148 -7.62 -15.76 6.84
C SER A 148 -6.25 -16.07 7.45
N LEU A 149 -5.16 -15.91 6.67
CA LEU A 149 -3.79 -16.06 7.19
C LEU A 149 -3.54 -15.12 8.37
N ILE A 150 -3.91 -13.82 8.26
CA ILE A 150 -3.70 -12.85 9.34
C ILE A 150 -4.50 -13.25 10.58
N ASN A 151 -5.78 -13.52 10.44
CA ASN A 151 -6.64 -13.89 11.57
C ASN A 151 -6.13 -15.13 12.28
N LYS A 152 -5.82 -16.18 11.53
CA LYS A 152 -5.35 -17.47 12.06
C LYS A 152 -4.01 -17.39 12.79
N ASN A 153 -3.04 -16.67 12.22
CA ASN A 153 -1.68 -16.62 12.75
C ASN A 153 -1.48 -15.55 13.82
N LEU A 154 -2.34 -14.51 13.85
CA LEU A 154 -2.20 -13.37 14.76
C LEU A 154 -3.42 -13.19 15.67
N ASP A 155 -4.33 -14.17 15.76
CA ASP A 155 -5.56 -14.09 16.54
C ASP A 155 -6.37 -12.81 16.32
N MET A 156 -6.45 -12.36 15.07
CA MET A 156 -7.18 -11.15 14.70
C MET A 156 -8.65 -11.50 14.31
N ASN A 157 -9.48 -10.44 14.24
CA ASN A 157 -10.88 -10.52 13.81
C ASN A 157 -11.13 -9.60 12.60
N ILE A 158 -10.29 -9.68 11.60
CA ILE A 158 -10.39 -8.83 10.42
C ILE A 158 -11.47 -9.38 9.48
N GLU A 159 -12.44 -8.54 9.14
CA GLU A 159 -13.49 -8.82 8.17
C GLU A 159 -13.48 -7.84 6.99
N LYS A 160 -12.70 -6.76 7.09
CA LYS A 160 -12.66 -5.68 6.10
C LYS A 160 -11.29 -5.57 5.47
N TYR A 161 -11.26 -5.22 4.17
CA TYR A 161 -10.00 -5.01 3.48
C TYR A 161 -10.05 -3.90 2.44
N VAL A 162 -8.86 -3.43 2.08
CA VAL A 162 -8.62 -2.59 0.91
C VAL A 162 -7.37 -3.10 0.21
N THR A 163 -7.50 -3.41 -1.07
CA THR A 163 -6.37 -3.76 -1.94
C THR A 163 -6.15 -2.64 -2.95
N VAL A 164 -4.90 -2.23 -3.11
CA VAL A 164 -4.48 -1.19 -4.05
C VAL A 164 -3.31 -1.67 -4.91
N ASN A 165 -3.18 -1.11 -6.11
CA ASN A 165 -1.99 -1.25 -6.93
C ASN A 165 -1.14 0.03 -6.94
N PHE A 166 -0.01 0.03 -7.66
CA PHE A 166 0.86 1.20 -7.76
C PHE A 166 0.18 2.39 -8.43
N ASN A 167 -0.68 2.16 -9.43
CA ASN A 167 -1.40 3.22 -10.12
C ASN A 167 -2.31 4.00 -9.14
N ALA A 168 -3.08 3.27 -8.32
CA ALA A 168 -3.93 3.86 -7.30
C ALA A 168 -3.14 4.73 -6.33
N LEU A 169 -1.99 4.23 -5.86
CA LEU A 169 -1.15 4.97 -4.91
C LEU A 169 -0.54 6.23 -5.54
N VAL A 170 -0.05 6.13 -6.78
CA VAL A 170 0.46 7.29 -7.54
C VAL A 170 -0.64 8.33 -7.72
N ASP A 171 -1.87 7.92 -8.09
CA ASP A 171 -3.01 8.82 -8.27
C ASP A 171 -3.42 9.52 -6.97
N VAL A 172 -3.42 8.81 -5.84
CA VAL A 172 -3.69 9.41 -4.52
C VAL A 172 -2.65 10.48 -4.18
N ILE A 173 -1.36 10.15 -4.32
CA ILE A 173 -0.26 11.06 -3.97
C ILE A 173 -0.30 12.31 -4.85
N ASP A 174 -0.51 12.16 -6.16
CA ASP A 174 -0.63 13.31 -7.08
C ASP A 174 -1.87 14.15 -6.74
N ALA A 175 -2.99 13.53 -6.39
CA ALA A 175 -4.21 14.24 -6.04
C ALA A 175 -4.09 15.05 -4.74
N VAL A 176 -3.30 14.59 -3.76
CA VAL A 176 -2.99 15.35 -2.54
C VAL A 176 -1.88 16.39 -2.75
N GLY A 177 -1.36 16.49 -3.98
CA GLY A 177 -0.34 17.49 -4.38
C GLY A 177 1.08 17.07 -4.01
N GLY A 178 1.44 15.78 -4.13
CA GLY A 178 2.76 15.26 -3.83
C GLY A 178 3.08 15.15 -2.34
N LEU A 179 4.26 14.66 -1.98
CA LEU A 179 4.71 14.47 -0.59
C LEU A 179 6.08 15.11 -0.37
N ASP A 180 6.27 15.75 0.79
CA ASP A 180 7.56 16.27 1.20
C ASP A 180 8.27 15.24 2.07
N LEU A 181 9.39 14.69 1.58
CA LEU A 181 10.18 13.64 2.23
C LEU A 181 11.65 14.04 2.32
N GLU A 182 12.26 13.71 3.44
CA GLU A 182 13.70 13.81 3.63
C GLU A 182 14.35 12.50 3.18
N LEU A 183 15.28 12.57 2.23
CA LEU A 183 15.95 11.43 1.63
C LEU A 183 17.46 11.52 1.87
N THR A 184 18.06 10.38 2.18
CA THR A 184 19.52 10.22 2.14
C THR A 184 20.01 10.17 0.69
N HIS A 185 21.33 10.33 0.48
CA HIS A 185 21.95 10.15 -0.83
C HIS A 185 21.57 8.82 -1.48
N ASP A 186 21.71 7.70 -0.74
CA ASP A 186 21.41 6.36 -1.24
C ASP A 186 19.93 6.20 -1.61
N GLU A 187 19.04 6.81 -0.82
CA GLU A 187 17.61 6.79 -1.13
C GLU A 187 17.28 7.57 -2.41
N VAL A 188 17.93 8.70 -2.66
CA VAL A 188 17.77 9.44 -3.92
C VAL A 188 18.23 8.60 -5.12
N VAL A 189 19.41 7.98 -5.03
CA VAL A 189 19.95 7.12 -6.09
C VAL A 189 19.00 5.95 -6.38
N HIS A 190 18.59 5.23 -5.33
CA HIS A 190 17.70 4.07 -5.52
C HIS A 190 16.31 4.48 -5.98
N MET A 191 15.73 5.55 -5.44
CA MET A 191 14.44 6.07 -5.88
C MET A 191 14.47 6.41 -7.38
N ASN A 192 15.49 7.14 -7.84
CA ASN A 192 15.66 7.48 -9.26
C ASN A 192 15.68 6.22 -10.15
N ASN A 193 16.34 5.15 -9.70
CA ASN A 193 16.37 3.87 -10.43
C ASN A 193 14.98 3.21 -10.48
N TYR A 194 14.25 3.16 -9.35
CA TYR A 194 12.90 2.60 -9.29
C TYR A 194 11.88 3.43 -10.07
N CYS A 195 12.09 4.76 -10.22
CA CYS A 195 11.21 5.63 -11.00
C CYS A 195 11.08 5.19 -12.46
N VAL A 196 12.14 4.62 -13.05
CA VAL A 196 12.12 4.13 -14.44
C VAL A 196 11.05 3.06 -14.63
N GLU A 197 10.98 2.08 -13.73
CA GLU A 197 9.98 1.02 -13.80
C GLU A 197 8.60 1.53 -13.39
N THR A 198 8.51 2.28 -12.27
CA THR A 198 7.25 2.82 -11.79
C THR A 198 6.58 3.71 -12.85
N SER A 199 7.32 4.58 -13.52
CA SER A 199 6.84 5.39 -14.64
C SER A 199 6.34 4.52 -15.80
N LYS A 200 7.08 3.48 -16.16
CA LYS A 200 6.67 2.55 -17.22
C LYS A 200 5.38 1.80 -16.88
N VAL A 201 5.22 1.34 -15.65
CA VAL A 201 4.02 0.60 -15.19
C VAL A 201 2.81 1.52 -15.12
N THR A 202 2.99 2.73 -14.60
CA THR A 202 1.88 3.68 -14.37
C THR A 202 1.57 4.57 -15.57
N GLY A 203 2.48 4.63 -16.56
CA GLY A 203 2.36 5.54 -17.71
C GLY A 203 2.49 7.02 -17.33
N LYS A 204 3.04 7.33 -16.16
CA LYS A 204 3.18 8.70 -15.64
C LYS A 204 4.62 9.16 -15.62
N ASP A 205 4.82 10.45 -15.82
CA ASP A 205 6.12 11.08 -15.87
C ASP A 205 6.66 11.42 -14.46
N TYR A 206 7.99 11.55 -14.39
CA TYR A 206 8.71 12.04 -13.22
C TYR A 206 9.94 12.83 -13.66
N GLU A 207 10.44 13.70 -12.76
CA GLU A 207 11.72 14.35 -12.94
C GLU A 207 12.78 13.66 -12.08
N LYS A 208 13.92 13.28 -12.69
CA LYS A 208 15.05 12.72 -11.95
C LYS A 208 15.64 13.79 -11.03
N ILE A 209 15.90 13.43 -9.76
CA ILE A 209 16.58 14.32 -8.83
C ILE A 209 18.07 14.34 -9.18
N GLU A 210 18.58 15.49 -9.60
CA GLU A 210 19.99 15.72 -9.90
C GLU A 210 20.44 17.09 -9.38
N PRO A 211 21.60 17.20 -8.66
CA PRO A 211 22.47 16.10 -8.28
C PRO A 211 21.83 15.16 -7.24
N GLU A 212 22.26 13.88 -7.21
CA GLU A 212 21.77 12.87 -6.27
C GLU A 212 22.36 13.10 -4.87
N VAL A 213 21.89 14.11 -4.15
CA VAL A 213 22.34 14.47 -2.80
C VAL A 213 21.25 14.28 -1.78
N GLU A 214 21.61 14.14 -0.52
CA GLU A 214 20.65 14.13 0.58
C GLU A 214 19.89 15.46 0.70
N GLY A 215 18.64 15.42 1.13
CA GLY A 215 17.83 16.62 1.31
C GLY A 215 16.34 16.35 1.42
N THR A 216 15.59 17.44 1.61
CA THR A 216 14.12 17.39 1.59
C THR A 216 13.63 17.70 0.18
N TYR A 217 12.84 16.79 -0.38
CA TYR A 217 12.31 16.86 -1.73
C TYR A 217 10.80 16.80 -1.75
N HIS A 218 10.21 17.58 -2.65
CA HIS A 218 8.79 17.48 -2.97
C HIS A 218 8.61 16.42 -4.07
N LEU A 219 8.10 15.25 -3.70
CA LEU A 219 7.97 14.09 -4.58
C LEU A 219 6.57 14.01 -5.19
N ASN A 220 6.49 13.75 -6.50
CA ASN A 220 5.25 13.36 -7.15
C ASN A 220 4.90 11.89 -6.84
N GLY A 221 3.76 11.41 -7.35
CA GLY A 221 3.29 10.04 -7.09
C GLY A 221 4.28 8.98 -7.54
N VAL A 222 4.90 9.12 -8.73
CA VAL A 222 5.90 8.16 -9.24
C VAL A 222 7.11 8.09 -8.31
N GLN A 223 7.64 9.24 -7.91
CA GLN A 223 8.82 9.32 -7.03
C GLN A 223 8.52 8.76 -5.63
N ALA A 224 7.39 9.14 -5.02
CA ALA A 224 7.04 8.69 -3.68
C ALA A 224 6.72 7.18 -3.62
N VAL A 225 6.05 6.63 -4.65
CA VAL A 225 5.86 5.18 -4.79
C VAL A 225 7.20 4.48 -4.99
N SER A 226 8.08 5.03 -5.83
CA SER A 226 9.43 4.48 -6.05
C SER A 226 10.27 4.48 -4.77
N PHE A 227 10.19 5.54 -3.97
CA PHE A 227 10.81 5.60 -2.64
C PHE A 227 10.30 4.49 -1.72
N SER A 228 8.99 4.24 -1.69
CA SER A 228 8.39 3.19 -0.87
C SER A 228 8.76 1.76 -1.30
N ARG A 229 9.33 1.59 -2.49
CA ARG A 229 9.76 0.30 -3.06
C ARG A 229 11.24 -0.02 -2.80
N ILE A 230 12.04 0.93 -2.32
CA ILE A 230 13.49 0.77 -2.12
C ILE A 230 13.78 -0.39 -1.16
N ARG A 231 14.63 -1.33 -1.60
CA ARG A 231 15.07 -2.52 -0.84
C ARG A 231 16.58 -2.60 -0.69
N TYR A 232 17.34 -1.91 -1.55
CA TYR A 232 18.81 -2.02 -1.63
C TYR A 232 19.54 -0.98 -0.78
N THR A 233 18.99 -0.65 0.40
CA THR A 233 19.65 0.13 1.43
C THR A 233 19.83 -0.73 2.67
N GLU A 234 20.64 -0.27 3.63
CA GLU A 234 20.77 -0.94 4.92
C GLU A 234 19.39 -1.18 5.55
N GLY A 235 19.15 -2.39 6.07
CA GLY A 235 17.86 -2.83 6.63
C GLY A 235 16.89 -3.44 5.61
N GLY A 236 17.20 -3.46 4.31
CA GLY A 236 16.50 -4.24 3.28
C GLY A 236 14.98 -4.12 3.30
N ASP A 237 14.28 -5.25 3.41
CA ASP A 237 12.82 -5.33 3.38
C ASP A 237 12.15 -4.68 4.60
N PHE A 238 12.81 -4.69 5.77
CA PHE A 238 12.33 -4.00 6.96
C PHE A 238 12.25 -2.49 6.75
N LYS A 239 13.30 -1.91 6.16
CA LYS A 239 13.33 -0.49 5.78
C LYS A 239 12.31 -0.16 4.69
N ARG A 240 12.03 -1.07 3.76
CA ARG A 240 10.94 -0.89 2.80
C ARG A 240 9.60 -0.75 3.51
N ALA A 241 9.29 -1.63 4.47
CA ALA A 241 8.06 -1.54 5.24
C ALA A 241 7.94 -0.23 6.04
N GLU A 242 9.05 0.29 6.60
CA GLU A 242 9.09 1.61 7.25
C GLU A 242 8.77 2.74 6.25
N ARG A 243 9.38 2.73 5.05
CA ARG A 243 9.11 3.72 4.00
C ARG A 243 7.64 3.70 3.55
N GLN A 244 7.05 2.52 3.45
CA GLN A 244 5.62 2.38 3.13
C GLN A 244 4.75 3.02 4.20
N ARG A 245 5.01 2.78 5.50
CA ARG A 245 4.31 3.43 6.60
C ARG A 245 4.50 4.95 6.59
N LEU A 246 5.72 5.43 6.32
CA LEU A 246 6.01 6.86 6.22
C LEU A 246 5.22 7.53 5.09
N VAL A 247 5.15 6.90 3.91
CA VAL A 247 4.34 7.40 2.78
C VAL A 247 2.86 7.47 3.16
N LEU A 248 2.32 6.43 3.80
CA LEU A 248 0.93 6.43 4.29
C LEU A 248 0.68 7.53 5.33
N GLN A 249 1.62 7.75 6.27
CA GLN A 249 1.54 8.84 7.23
C GLN A 249 1.45 10.20 6.53
N LYS A 250 2.32 10.46 5.56
CA LYS A 250 2.34 11.72 4.81
C LYS A 250 1.07 11.94 3.98
N ILE A 251 0.51 10.86 3.41
CA ILE A 251 -0.79 10.93 2.73
C ILE A 251 -1.90 11.26 3.74
N ALA A 252 -1.93 10.60 4.89
CA ALA A 252 -2.93 10.84 5.93
C ALA A 252 -2.90 12.28 6.47
N ASP A 253 -1.70 12.83 6.70
CA ASP A 253 -1.51 14.22 7.14
C ASP A 253 -2.08 15.22 6.12
N LYS A 254 -1.85 14.99 4.82
CA LYS A 254 -2.42 15.83 3.75
C LYS A 254 -3.90 15.63 3.57
N ALA A 255 -4.40 14.41 3.77
CA ALA A 255 -5.82 14.07 3.62
C ALA A 255 -6.72 14.86 4.58
N GLN A 256 -6.24 15.20 5.79
CA GLN A 256 -7.00 15.99 6.77
C GLN A 256 -7.40 17.37 6.27
N ASN A 257 -6.65 17.93 5.32
CA ASN A 257 -6.86 19.27 4.79
C ASN A 257 -7.39 19.28 3.35
N MET A 258 -7.85 18.14 2.84
CA MET A 258 -8.33 18.04 1.46
C MET A 258 -9.65 18.78 1.23
N SER A 259 -9.76 19.43 0.08
CA SER A 259 -11.02 19.99 -0.39
C SER A 259 -11.96 18.87 -0.88
N VAL A 260 -13.27 19.14 -0.84
CA VAL A 260 -14.28 18.22 -1.43
C VAL A 260 -13.98 17.94 -2.91
N GLY A 261 -13.44 18.91 -3.65
CA GLY A 261 -13.03 18.73 -5.04
C GLY A 261 -11.88 17.75 -5.20
N THR A 262 -10.90 17.79 -4.29
CA THR A 262 -9.78 16.83 -4.24
C THR A 262 -10.27 15.42 -3.94
N VAL A 263 -11.12 15.26 -2.90
CA VAL A 263 -11.74 13.97 -2.56
C VAL A 263 -12.49 13.39 -3.77
N ASN A 264 -13.25 14.23 -4.49
CA ASN A 264 -13.97 13.79 -5.67
C ASN A 264 -13.04 13.32 -6.81
N LYS A 265 -11.90 14.00 -7.02
CA LYS A 265 -10.88 13.56 -8.00
C LYS A 265 -10.30 12.20 -7.61
N ILE A 266 -9.95 12.01 -6.33
CA ILE A 266 -9.44 10.72 -5.82
C ILE A 266 -10.46 9.61 -6.08
N ILE A 267 -11.75 9.84 -5.74
CA ILE A 267 -12.80 8.86 -6.00
C ILE A 267 -12.84 8.48 -7.50
N ASP A 268 -12.73 9.45 -8.39
CA ASP A 268 -12.83 9.19 -9.83
C ASP A 268 -11.62 8.45 -10.40
N SER A 269 -10.41 8.76 -9.92
CA SER A 269 -9.17 8.16 -10.44
C SER A 269 -8.81 6.85 -9.74
N VAL A 270 -9.09 6.74 -8.44
CA VAL A 270 -8.58 5.64 -7.59
C VAL A 270 -9.58 4.48 -7.47
N PHE A 271 -10.90 4.75 -7.38
CA PHE A 271 -11.89 3.67 -7.21
C PHE A 271 -11.81 2.55 -8.26
N PRO A 272 -11.53 2.82 -9.55
CA PRO A 272 -11.36 1.74 -10.54
C PRO A 272 -10.11 0.87 -10.32
N GLN A 273 -9.26 1.24 -9.38
CA GLN A 273 -7.94 0.66 -9.14
C GLN A 273 -7.80 0.08 -7.73
N ILE A 274 -8.92 -0.05 -6.99
CA ILE A 274 -8.96 -0.66 -5.67
C ILE A 274 -10.01 -1.76 -5.62
N SER A 275 -9.75 -2.78 -4.81
CA SER A 275 -10.71 -3.83 -4.46
C SER A 275 -10.98 -3.80 -2.96
N THR A 276 -12.25 -3.96 -2.57
CA THR A 276 -12.66 -3.90 -1.16
C THR A 276 -14.00 -4.60 -0.95
N ASN A 277 -14.34 -4.93 0.31
CA ASN A 277 -15.67 -5.37 0.72
C ASN A 277 -16.43 -4.32 1.54
N PHE A 278 -15.96 -3.07 1.57
CA PHE A 278 -16.72 -1.98 2.18
C PHE A 278 -17.99 -1.67 1.38
N THR A 279 -19.09 -1.55 2.09
CA THR A 279 -20.35 -1.04 1.52
C THR A 279 -20.30 0.48 1.35
N LEU A 280 -21.12 1.00 0.43
CA LEU A 280 -21.28 2.44 0.25
C LEU A 280 -21.62 3.17 1.55
N THR A 281 -22.48 2.57 2.38
CA THR A 281 -22.91 3.16 3.65
C THR A 281 -21.75 3.31 4.62
N GLU A 282 -20.90 2.28 4.74
CA GLU A 282 -19.70 2.29 5.56
C GLU A 282 -18.71 3.35 5.06
N MET A 283 -18.45 3.39 3.76
CA MET A 283 -17.53 4.37 3.15
C MET A 283 -17.99 5.81 3.39
N ILE A 284 -19.30 6.09 3.26
CA ILE A 284 -19.87 7.40 3.57
C ILE A 284 -19.71 7.71 5.08
N GLY A 285 -19.89 6.70 5.94
CA GLY A 285 -19.69 6.83 7.39
C GLY A 285 -18.27 7.25 7.73
N TYR A 286 -17.27 6.59 7.13
CA TYR A 286 -15.85 6.95 7.29
C TYR A 286 -15.52 8.32 6.69
N ALA A 287 -16.01 8.63 5.49
CA ALA A 287 -15.75 9.91 4.83
C ALA A 287 -16.26 11.11 5.64
N LYS A 288 -17.39 11.00 6.34
CA LYS A 288 -17.92 12.05 7.24
C LYS A 288 -16.99 12.37 8.41
N ASN A 289 -16.17 11.44 8.82
CA ASN A 289 -15.25 11.57 9.94
C ASN A 289 -13.79 11.72 9.50
N LEU A 290 -13.51 11.89 8.21
CA LEU A 290 -12.15 11.91 7.65
C LEU A 290 -11.21 12.86 8.39
N THR A 291 -11.68 14.06 8.74
CA THR A 291 -10.90 15.07 9.47
C THR A 291 -10.67 14.77 10.96
N LYS A 292 -11.34 13.74 11.49
CA LYS A 292 -11.20 13.33 12.89
C LYS A 292 -10.18 12.19 13.06
N TYR A 293 -9.94 11.41 12.01
CA TYR A 293 -8.98 10.31 12.07
C TYR A 293 -7.56 10.84 12.18
N LYS A 294 -6.79 10.20 13.03
CA LYS A 294 -5.37 10.48 13.23
C LYS A 294 -4.61 9.19 13.06
N LEU A 295 -3.62 9.20 12.20
CA LEU A 295 -2.69 8.08 12.12
C LEU A 295 -1.73 8.22 13.30
N GLY A 296 -1.75 7.21 14.18
CA GLY A 296 -0.89 7.07 15.34
C GLY A 296 0.39 6.31 15.00
N ASP A 297 0.92 5.64 16.03
CA ASP A 297 2.14 4.86 15.91
C ASP A 297 2.01 3.64 14.99
N SER A 298 3.15 3.09 14.56
CA SER A 298 3.20 1.92 13.71
C SER A 298 4.37 1.00 14.05
N ILE A 299 4.16 -0.32 13.95
CA ILE A 299 5.19 -1.35 14.17
C ILE A 299 5.30 -2.30 12.98
N GLY A 300 6.40 -3.07 12.93
CA GLY A 300 6.59 -4.19 12.01
C GLY A 300 6.36 -5.51 12.72
N PHE A 301 5.84 -6.51 12.02
CA PHE A 301 5.67 -7.87 12.50
C PHE A 301 6.37 -8.87 11.58
N PRO A 302 7.09 -9.84 12.15
CA PRO A 302 7.44 -9.97 13.57
C PRO A 302 8.55 -8.99 14.00
N SER A 303 8.44 -8.41 15.19
CA SER A 303 9.44 -7.49 15.75
C SER A 303 10.73 -8.24 16.14
N GLU A 304 10.56 -9.41 16.77
CA GLU A 304 11.65 -10.33 17.11
C GLU A 304 11.71 -11.47 16.09
N ASN A 305 12.75 -11.48 15.26
CA ASN A 305 12.87 -12.42 14.15
C ASN A 305 14.31 -12.77 13.81
N THR A 306 14.43 -13.86 13.05
CA THR A 306 15.64 -14.24 12.31
C THR A 306 15.31 -14.38 10.83
N THR A 307 16.31 -14.38 9.97
CA THR A 307 16.14 -14.64 8.54
C THR A 307 16.93 -15.90 8.17
N ASP A 308 16.33 -16.78 7.37
CA ASP A 308 16.99 -17.99 6.92
C ASP A 308 16.53 -18.38 5.51
N MET A 309 17.22 -19.32 4.90
CA MET A 309 16.90 -19.91 3.60
C MET A 309 16.34 -21.32 3.82
N LEU A 310 15.06 -21.52 3.50
CA LEU A 310 14.39 -22.81 3.66
C LEU A 310 14.22 -23.52 2.31
N ASN A 311 14.28 -24.87 2.35
CA ASN A 311 13.96 -25.68 1.18
C ASN A 311 12.53 -25.43 0.70
N ASN A 312 12.34 -25.27 -0.61
CA ASN A 312 11.06 -25.06 -1.29
C ASN A 312 10.28 -23.76 -0.92
N VAL A 313 10.81 -22.92 -0.04
CA VAL A 313 10.19 -21.63 0.34
C VAL A 313 11.09 -20.45 -0.03
N GLY A 314 12.40 -20.64 0.07
CA GLY A 314 13.38 -19.59 -0.19
C GLY A 314 13.76 -18.79 1.05
N SER A 315 14.18 -17.56 0.86
CA SER A 315 14.51 -16.64 1.97
C SER A 315 13.26 -16.25 2.72
N VAL A 316 13.26 -16.43 4.04
CA VAL A 316 12.12 -16.16 4.94
C VAL A 316 12.53 -15.35 6.15
N VAL A 317 11.57 -14.62 6.71
CA VAL A 317 11.62 -14.02 8.04
C VAL A 317 10.91 -14.96 9.00
N ILE A 318 11.61 -15.44 10.01
CA ILE A 318 11.11 -16.42 10.97
C ILE A 318 10.89 -15.71 12.31
N PRO A 319 9.68 -15.65 12.86
CA PRO A 319 9.45 -15.14 14.22
C PRO A 319 10.29 -15.96 15.22
N ASN A 320 11.02 -15.30 16.12
CA ASN A 320 11.78 -16.02 17.17
C ASN A 320 10.84 -16.85 18.04
N THR A 321 9.72 -16.24 18.43
CA THR A 321 8.54 -16.88 19.03
C THR A 321 7.31 -16.22 18.41
N LEU A 322 6.40 -17.00 17.85
CA LEU A 322 5.17 -16.43 17.27
C LEU A 322 4.29 -15.84 18.37
N SER A 323 4.12 -16.56 19.47
CA SER A 323 3.26 -16.16 20.60
C SER A 323 3.68 -14.81 21.20
N SER A 324 4.97 -14.57 21.41
CA SER A 324 5.45 -13.27 21.96
C SER A 324 5.21 -12.12 20.98
N ASN A 325 5.47 -12.33 19.69
CA ASN A 325 5.23 -11.34 18.65
C ASN A 325 3.72 -11.01 18.50
N VAL A 326 2.84 -12.02 18.62
CA VAL A 326 1.38 -11.82 18.59
C VAL A 326 0.91 -11.06 19.83
N THR A 327 1.42 -11.41 21.00
CA THR A 327 1.13 -10.68 22.26
C THR A 327 1.52 -9.20 22.14
N GLU A 328 2.70 -8.90 21.59
CA GLU A 328 3.13 -7.52 21.33
C GLU A 328 2.19 -6.78 20.37
N VAL A 329 1.71 -7.42 19.31
CA VAL A 329 0.74 -6.83 18.38
C VAL A 329 -0.55 -6.47 19.10
N HIS A 330 -1.10 -7.38 19.93
CA HIS A 330 -2.34 -7.11 20.68
C HIS A 330 -2.15 -6.01 21.73
N GLN A 331 -1.04 -6.03 22.47
CA GLN A 331 -0.70 -4.95 23.41
C GLN A 331 -0.55 -3.60 22.69
N PHE A 332 0.15 -3.58 21.55
CA PHE A 332 0.33 -2.37 20.77
C PHE A 332 -1.00 -1.83 20.23
N LEU A 333 -1.83 -2.67 19.60
CA LEU A 333 -3.08 -2.22 18.97
C LEU A 333 -4.12 -1.83 20.01
N PHE A 334 -4.30 -2.65 21.05
CA PHE A 334 -5.46 -2.58 21.92
C PHE A 334 -5.13 -2.16 23.35
N GLY A 335 -3.83 -2.15 23.74
CA GLY A 335 -3.43 -1.89 25.12
C GLY A 335 -3.76 -3.02 26.07
N ASN A 336 -3.93 -4.25 25.57
CA ASN A 336 -4.27 -5.42 26.38
C ASN A 336 -3.03 -6.12 26.92
N ASP A 337 -2.62 -5.74 28.12
CA ASP A 337 -1.46 -6.31 28.82
C ASP A 337 -1.70 -7.76 29.32
N GLY A 338 -2.97 -8.18 29.37
CA GLY A 338 -3.38 -9.51 29.83
C GLY A 338 -3.68 -10.50 28.71
N TYR A 339 -3.38 -10.15 27.45
CA TYR A 339 -3.66 -11.00 26.33
C TYR A 339 -2.84 -12.29 26.34
N SER A 340 -3.50 -13.40 26.08
CA SER A 340 -2.89 -14.73 25.90
C SER A 340 -3.30 -15.29 24.54
N VAL A 341 -2.33 -15.81 23.80
CA VAL A 341 -2.56 -16.40 22.48
C VAL A 341 -3.45 -17.65 22.55
N SER A 342 -4.16 -17.92 21.45
CA SER A 342 -4.95 -19.15 21.28
C SER A 342 -4.09 -20.42 21.24
N GLY A 343 -4.74 -21.59 21.40
CA GLY A 343 -4.12 -22.86 21.10
C GLY A 343 -3.64 -22.95 19.67
N THR A 344 -4.42 -22.39 18.74
CA THR A 344 -4.08 -22.32 17.31
C THR A 344 -2.75 -21.62 17.06
N VAL A 345 -2.51 -20.42 17.63
CA VAL A 345 -1.23 -19.72 17.49
C VAL A 345 -0.08 -20.51 18.09
N SER A 346 -0.29 -21.16 19.24
CA SER A 346 0.72 -22.00 19.88
C SER A 346 1.08 -23.23 19.02
N ASP A 347 0.10 -23.86 18.38
CA ASP A 347 0.34 -24.99 17.48
C ASP A 347 1.08 -24.55 16.20
N ILE A 348 0.74 -23.37 15.66
CA ILE A 348 1.45 -22.76 14.51
C ILE A 348 2.91 -22.47 14.87
N GLU A 349 3.19 -21.94 16.07
CA GLU A 349 4.55 -21.70 16.56
C GLU A 349 5.40 -22.98 16.53
N ASN A 350 4.84 -24.10 17.02
CA ASN A 350 5.49 -25.40 16.99
C ASN A 350 5.82 -25.82 15.54
N GLY A 351 4.85 -25.66 14.62
CA GLY A 351 5.04 -25.97 13.21
C GLY A 351 6.04 -25.04 12.50
N ILE A 352 6.11 -23.75 12.85
CA ILE A 352 7.16 -22.83 12.35
C ILE A 352 8.53 -23.32 12.81
N SER A 353 8.67 -23.73 14.10
CA SER A 353 9.92 -24.22 14.64
C SER A 353 10.39 -25.52 13.97
N GLU A 354 9.44 -26.42 13.67
CA GLU A 354 9.72 -27.63 12.91
C GLU A 354 10.16 -27.30 11.46
N LYS A 355 9.41 -26.41 10.78
CA LYS A 355 9.70 -26.01 9.40
C LYS A 355 11.02 -25.25 9.29
N ALA A 356 11.37 -24.42 10.29
CA ALA A 356 12.64 -23.68 10.36
C ALA A 356 13.87 -24.61 10.44
N SER A 357 13.69 -25.88 10.83
CA SER A 357 14.76 -26.88 10.80
C SER A 357 15.12 -27.39 9.40
N ASP A 358 14.23 -27.20 8.40
CA ASP A 358 14.39 -27.63 7.01
C ASP A 358 15.20 -26.58 6.19
N LYS A 359 16.43 -26.31 6.63
CA LYS A 359 17.30 -25.30 6.01
C LYS A 359 17.81 -25.77 4.65
N ALA A 360 17.87 -24.83 3.70
CA ALA A 360 18.52 -25.07 2.43
C ALA A 360 20.04 -25.28 2.62
N LYS A 361 20.62 -26.15 1.81
CA LYS A 361 22.08 -26.36 1.83
C LYS A 361 22.81 -25.05 1.51
N GLU A 362 23.88 -24.79 2.23
CA GLU A 362 24.76 -23.65 2.01
C GLU A 362 25.18 -23.56 0.53
N GLY A 363 24.95 -22.41 -0.12
CA GLY A 363 25.22 -22.21 -1.54
C GLY A 363 24.04 -22.46 -2.49
N THR A 364 22.84 -22.78 -2.01
CA THR A 364 21.65 -22.80 -2.84
C THR A 364 21.23 -21.35 -3.14
N THR A 365 21.58 -20.83 -4.31
CA THR A 365 21.02 -19.60 -4.84
C THR A 365 19.61 -19.92 -5.35
N ILE A 366 18.59 -19.59 -4.58
CA ILE A 366 17.24 -19.42 -5.12
C ILE A 366 17.24 -18.02 -5.71
N GLU A 367 16.99 -17.91 -7.01
CA GLU A 367 16.83 -16.61 -7.65
C GLU A 367 15.72 -15.86 -6.89
N ASP A 368 16.10 -14.88 -6.08
CA ASP A 368 15.16 -13.86 -5.63
C ASP A 368 14.52 -13.27 -6.89
N ASP A 369 13.19 -13.17 -6.93
CA ASP A 369 12.43 -12.64 -8.05
C ASP A 369 13.11 -11.34 -8.56
N GLU A 370 14.00 -11.48 -9.55
CA GLU A 370 14.61 -10.34 -10.22
C GLU A 370 13.48 -9.62 -10.93
N VAL A 371 13.25 -8.38 -10.55
CA VAL A 371 12.38 -7.49 -11.32
C VAL A 371 12.98 -7.43 -12.74
N PRO A 372 12.26 -7.89 -13.77
CA PRO A 372 12.81 -7.92 -15.14
C PRO A 372 13.19 -6.50 -15.55
N GLY A 373 14.46 -6.24 -15.74
CA GLY A 373 15.00 -4.97 -16.21
C GLY A 373 15.93 -4.25 -15.24
N THR A 374 16.08 -4.68 -14.00
CA THR A 374 17.10 -4.14 -13.10
C THR A 374 18.42 -4.88 -13.32
N LYS A 375 19.39 -4.23 -13.96
CA LYS A 375 20.78 -4.70 -13.91
C LYS A 375 21.21 -4.71 -12.45
N LYS A 376 21.81 -5.82 -11.98
CA LYS A 376 22.49 -5.87 -10.69
C LYS A 376 23.43 -4.66 -10.60
N TYR A 377 23.08 -3.71 -9.79
CA TYR A 377 23.96 -2.60 -9.45
C TYR A 377 24.84 -3.08 -8.30
N SER A 378 26.07 -3.49 -8.62
CA SER A 378 27.15 -3.53 -7.64
C SER A 378 27.62 -2.10 -7.46
N PRO A 379 27.59 -1.53 -6.27
CA PRO A 379 28.23 -0.25 -6.04
C PRO A 379 29.75 -0.46 -6.12
N ASP A 380 30.36 -0.17 -7.26
CA ASP A 380 31.79 0.11 -7.32
C ASP A 380 32.02 1.40 -6.51
N ILE A 381 32.30 1.22 -5.22
CA ILE A 381 32.80 2.29 -4.36
C ILE A 381 34.19 2.64 -4.86
N LYS A 382 34.28 3.51 -5.84
CA LYS A 382 35.52 4.25 -6.10
C LYS A 382 35.66 5.32 -5.04
N ASN A 383 36.34 4.98 -3.94
CA ASN A 383 36.92 5.95 -3.03
C ASN A 383 37.83 6.89 -3.81
N SER A 384 37.32 8.09 -4.14
CA SER A 384 38.13 9.20 -4.60
C SER A 384 38.43 10.12 -3.39
N ASN A 385 39.36 9.67 -2.56
CA ASN A 385 40.13 10.55 -1.69
C ASN A 385 41.61 10.25 -1.91
N SER A 386 42.23 11.01 -2.79
CA SER A 386 43.68 11.10 -2.88
C SER A 386 44.08 12.56 -2.80
N SER A 387 44.39 12.95 -1.57
CA SER A 387 45.26 14.08 -1.32
C SER A 387 46.68 13.68 -1.68
N GLY A 388 47.35 14.52 -2.50
CA GLY A 388 48.66 14.25 -3.03
C GLY A 388 49.78 14.14 -2.03
N GLN A 389 50.76 13.38 -2.37
CA GLN A 389 52.17 13.65 -2.07
C GLN A 389 53.08 12.97 -3.09
N THR A 390 53.84 13.84 -3.71
CA THR A 390 54.97 13.57 -4.61
C THR A 390 56.13 12.92 -3.87
N THR A 391 56.73 11.85 -4.40
CA THR A 391 58.21 11.66 -4.40
C THR A 391 58.63 10.62 -5.43
N ASN A 392 59.77 10.97 -6.03
CA ASN A 392 60.54 10.43 -7.11
C ASN A 392 61.11 9.03 -6.96
N ARG A 393 61.42 8.51 -8.18
CA ARG A 393 62.66 7.78 -8.61
C ARG A 393 62.71 6.29 -8.44
N THR A 394 62.95 5.59 -9.49
CA THR A 394 63.99 5.02 -10.34
C THR A 394 63.60 3.60 -10.65
N GLY A 395 63.36 3.18 -11.85
CA GLY A 395 64.22 2.79 -12.91
C GLY A 395 64.80 1.39 -12.75
N THR A 396 64.35 0.43 -13.55
CA THR A 396 65.29 -0.48 -14.30
C THR A 396 64.50 -1.41 -15.21
N THR A 397 64.88 -1.34 -16.47
CA THR A 397 64.63 -2.22 -17.61
C THR A 397 64.87 -3.72 -17.30
N ASN A 398 64.08 -4.61 -17.87
CA ASN A 398 64.60 -5.61 -18.79
C ASN A 398 63.55 -6.31 -19.66
N ARG A 399 63.87 -6.45 -20.83
CA ARG A 399 63.42 -6.85 -22.13
C ARG A 399 63.73 -8.38 -22.30
N THR A 400 62.81 -9.10 -22.93
CA THR A 400 62.98 -10.21 -23.90
C THR A 400 61.57 -10.78 -24.10
N GLY A 401 60.94 -10.84 -25.23
CA GLY A 401 61.39 -11.09 -26.60
C GLY A 401 61.14 -12.55 -26.97
N THR A 402 60.12 -12.84 -27.82
CA THR A 402 60.18 -13.76 -28.98
C THR A 402 58.76 -14.17 -29.39
N THR A 403 58.19 -13.66 -30.42
CA THR A 403 57.90 -14.09 -31.80
C THR A 403 57.63 -15.59 -32.04
N ASN A 404 56.46 -15.87 -32.64
CA ASN A 404 56.20 -16.56 -33.94
C ASN A 404 54.71 -16.89 -34.02
N ARG A 405 53.88 -16.36 -34.92
CA ARG A 405 53.75 -16.41 -36.38
C ARG A 405 53.43 -17.85 -36.91
N THR A 406 52.29 -17.93 -37.55
CA THR A 406 51.81 -18.60 -38.79
C THR A 406 50.40 -19.14 -38.50
N GLY A 407 49.33 -18.91 -39.21
CA GLY A 407 49.16 -18.63 -40.64
C GLY A 407 48.32 -19.72 -41.28
N THR A 408 47.31 -19.30 -42.05
CA THR A 408 46.70 -19.98 -43.22
C THR A 408 45.28 -20.51 -43.02
N THR A 409 44.24 -19.80 -43.46
CA THR A 409 43.44 -19.84 -44.70
C THR A 409 42.87 -21.19 -45.14
N ASN A 410 41.57 -21.25 -45.39
CA ASN A 410 40.79 -21.55 -46.59
C ASN A 410 39.42 -22.09 -46.17
N ARG A 411 38.30 -21.49 -46.54
CA ARG A 411 37.57 -21.27 -47.80
C ARG A 411 36.85 -22.52 -48.32
N THR A 412 35.60 -22.26 -48.78
CA THR A 412 34.67 -22.98 -49.65
C THR A 412 33.71 -23.91 -48.91
N GLY A 413 32.41 -23.90 -49.10
CA GLY A 413 31.56 -23.38 -50.16
C GLY A 413 30.42 -24.37 -50.41
N ASN A 414 29.27 -23.83 -50.80
CA ASN A 414 28.19 -24.48 -51.56
C ASN A 414 27.19 -25.36 -50.80
N GLU A 415 25.96 -24.89 -50.75
CA GLU A 415 24.85 -24.94 -51.72
C GLU A 415 24.00 -26.21 -51.67
N THR A 416 22.76 -25.93 -51.57
CA THR A 416 21.54 -26.36 -52.32
C THR A 416 20.87 -27.65 -51.86
N THR A 417 19.62 -27.58 -51.65
CA THR A 417 18.36 -27.62 -52.32
C THR A 417 17.32 -28.54 -51.65
N SER A 418 16.17 -27.96 -51.42
CA SER A 418 14.84 -28.40 -51.86
C SER A 418 14.21 -29.72 -51.45
N GLY A 419 12.93 -29.64 -51.15
CA GLY A 419 11.90 -30.62 -51.46
C GLY A 419 11.00 -30.97 -50.29
N THR A 420 9.90 -30.35 -50.07
CA THR A 420 8.53 -30.53 -50.58
C THR A 420 7.81 -31.79 -50.11
N THR A 421 6.52 -31.54 -49.68
CA THR A 421 5.34 -32.43 -49.60
C THR A 421 5.32 -33.36 -48.38
N GLY A 422 4.20 -33.52 -47.65
CA GLY A 422 2.82 -33.24 -47.81
C GLY A 422 2.04 -34.25 -46.99
N GLY A 423 0.93 -33.79 -46.43
CA GLY A 423 -0.32 -34.52 -46.28
C GLY A 423 -0.47 -35.57 -45.20
N THR A 424 -1.27 -35.36 -44.28
CA THR A 424 -2.66 -35.66 -43.98
C THR A 424 -2.99 -35.16 -42.60
#